data_97761cd34e09bd96d318da2ca05442e1
#
_entry.id   97761cd34e09bd96d318da2ca05442e1
#
_cell.length_a   1.000
_cell.length_b   1.000
_cell.length_c   1.000
_cell.angle_alpha   90.00
_cell.angle_beta   90.00
_cell.angle_gamma   90.00
#
_symmetry.space_group_name_H-M   'P 1'
#
loop_
_entity.id
_entity.type
_entity.pdbx_description
1 polymer ?
#
loop_
_entity_poly.entity_id
_entity_poly.type
_entity_poly.pdbx_seq_one_letter_code
_entity_poly.pdbx_strand_id
1 'polypeptide(L)'
;FWEILYDNLKMKYGVSPVHSLKEIKLLASRFPDNIKLFTAQKDGIVLGGTVVYITPQVLHTQYISASLSGKESGALDLLFDHLINHKFTNIPIFDFGQSTEQMGKVLNDALIFQKEGFGGRGVMYDIYEYEVI
;
A
#
# COMPACT_ATOMS: atom_id res chain seq x y z
N PHE A 1 12.90 -2.22 3.87
CA PHE A 1 11.58 -2.28 3.21
C PHE A 1 11.66 -2.07 1.70
N TRP A 2 12.41 -1.05 1.22
CA TRP A 2 12.42 -0.73 -0.22
C TRP A 2 12.97 -1.85 -1.09
N GLU A 3 13.96 -2.60 -0.62
CA GLU A 3 14.49 -3.81 -1.28
C GLU A 3 13.41 -4.88 -1.41
N ILE A 4 12.68 -5.16 -0.32
CA ILE A 4 11.55 -6.11 -0.34
C ILE A 4 10.49 -5.70 -1.38
N LEU A 5 10.15 -4.42 -1.44
CA LEU A 5 9.20 -3.89 -2.42
C LEU A 5 9.72 -4.05 -3.85
N TYR A 6 10.98 -3.65 -4.08
CA TYR A 6 11.61 -3.74 -5.40
C TYR A 6 11.67 -5.18 -5.91
N ASP A 7 12.16 -6.11 -5.07
CA ASP A 7 12.28 -7.52 -5.43
C ASP A 7 10.93 -8.15 -5.75
N ASN A 8 9.91 -7.90 -4.92
CA ASN A 8 8.57 -8.41 -5.17
C ASN A 8 7.95 -7.89 -6.47
N LEU A 9 8.09 -6.60 -6.76
CA LEU A 9 7.59 -6.01 -8.01
C LEU A 9 8.35 -6.54 -9.22
N LYS A 10 9.66 -6.69 -9.10
CA LYS A 10 10.50 -7.22 -10.17
C LYS A 10 10.19 -8.69 -10.47
N MET A 11 10.04 -9.50 -9.43
CA MET A 11 9.73 -10.93 -9.58
C MET A 11 8.32 -11.17 -10.11
N LYS A 12 7.32 -10.41 -9.61
CA LYS A 12 5.92 -10.67 -9.94
C LYS A 12 5.47 -10.02 -11.25
N TYR A 13 5.97 -8.81 -11.53
CA TYR A 13 5.47 -8.00 -12.66
C TYR A 13 6.57 -7.53 -13.62
N GLY A 14 7.85 -7.78 -13.32
CA GLY A 14 8.97 -7.30 -14.13
C GLY A 14 9.19 -5.78 -14.09
N VAL A 15 8.54 -5.08 -13.15
CA VAL A 15 8.58 -3.61 -13.04
C VAL A 15 9.33 -3.16 -11.78
N SER A 16 9.64 -1.87 -11.74
CA SER A 16 10.17 -1.19 -10.55
C SER A 16 9.08 -0.35 -9.89
N PRO A 17 9.23 0.04 -8.61
CA PRO A 17 8.35 1.03 -8.00
C PRO A 17 8.29 2.32 -8.84
N VAL A 18 7.13 2.99 -8.86
CA VAL A 18 6.93 4.25 -9.59
C VAL A 18 7.92 5.33 -9.13
N HIS A 19 8.15 5.42 -7.83
CA HIS A 19 9.21 6.29 -7.28
C HIS A 19 10.49 5.49 -7.05
N SER A 20 11.63 6.12 -7.27
CA SER A 20 12.90 5.63 -6.72
C SER A 20 12.97 5.85 -5.21
N LEU A 21 13.88 5.14 -4.54
CA LEU A 21 14.12 5.36 -3.11
C LEU A 21 14.52 6.82 -2.79
N LYS A 22 15.26 7.46 -3.70
CA LYS A 22 15.66 8.87 -3.56
C LYS A 22 14.46 9.81 -3.62
N GLU A 23 13.56 9.58 -4.55
CA GLU A 23 12.35 10.39 -4.73
C GLU A 23 11.39 10.25 -3.54
N ILE A 24 11.11 9.03 -3.09
CA ILE A 24 10.20 8.86 -1.95
C ILE A 24 10.79 9.43 -0.65
N LYS A 25 12.10 9.33 -0.45
CA LYS A 25 12.79 9.99 0.68
C LYS A 25 12.69 11.50 0.59
N LEU A 26 12.87 12.08 -0.59
CA LEU A 26 12.71 13.52 -0.80
C LEU A 26 11.27 13.97 -0.50
N LEU A 27 10.28 13.25 -1.00
CA LEU A 27 8.87 13.54 -0.72
C LEU A 27 8.58 13.46 0.78
N ALA A 28 8.99 12.39 1.44
CA ALA A 28 8.81 12.24 2.89
C ALA A 28 9.52 13.34 3.70
N SER A 29 10.68 13.81 3.25
CA SER A 29 11.38 14.92 3.91
C SER A 29 10.66 16.27 3.75
N ARG A 30 9.94 16.46 2.64
CA ARG A 30 9.14 17.69 2.38
C ARG A 30 7.77 17.65 3.07
N PHE A 31 7.22 16.45 3.26
CA PHE A 31 5.90 16.22 3.85
C PHE A 31 5.98 15.20 5.01
N PRO A 32 6.74 15.50 6.08
CA PRO A 32 7.06 14.52 7.12
C PRO A 32 5.82 14.07 7.92
N ASP A 33 4.77 14.87 7.97
CA ASP A 33 3.53 14.49 8.64
C ASP A 33 2.57 13.71 7.76
N ASN A 34 2.72 13.81 6.44
CA ASN A 34 1.80 13.22 5.47
C ASN A 34 2.34 11.95 4.80
N ILE A 35 3.66 11.76 4.74
CA ILE A 35 4.27 10.60 4.08
C ILE A 35 5.13 9.86 5.09
N LYS A 36 4.70 8.65 5.44
CA LYS A 36 5.36 7.84 6.47
C LYS A 36 5.53 6.40 6.02
N LEU A 37 6.61 5.79 6.48
CA LEU A 37 6.86 4.36 6.36
C LEU A 37 6.57 3.69 7.70
N PHE A 38 5.77 2.64 7.68
CA PHE A 38 5.56 1.73 8.80
C PHE A 38 6.06 0.34 8.43
N THR A 39 6.78 -0.31 9.34
CA THR A 39 7.34 -1.64 9.11
C THR A 39 7.02 -2.59 10.26
N ALA A 40 6.73 -3.85 9.92
CA ALA A 40 6.75 -4.95 10.86
C ALA A 40 8.15 -5.56 10.88
N GLN A 41 8.70 -5.74 12.09
CA GLN A 41 10.06 -6.25 12.29
C GLN A 41 10.06 -7.37 13.32
N LYS A 42 10.96 -8.32 13.14
CA LYS A 42 11.28 -9.37 14.11
C LYS A 42 12.79 -9.52 14.22
N ASP A 43 13.32 -9.49 15.44
CA ASP A 43 14.75 -9.62 15.72
C ASP A 43 15.64 -8.65 14.92
N GLY A 44 15.15 -7.40 14.72
CA GLY A 44 15.82 -6.37 13.96
C GLY A 44 15.70 -6.50 12.43
N ILE A 45 15.02 -7.55 11.93
CA ILE A 45 14.84 -7.80 10.49
C ILE A 45 13.47 -7.27 10.07
N VAL A 46 13.43 -6.45 9.03
CA VAL A 46 12.18 -5.98 8.41
C VAL A 46 11.53 -7.11 7.65
N LEU A 47 10.31 -7.48 8.05
CA LEU A 47 9.52 -8.55 7.42
C LEU A 47 8.53 -8.02 6.39
N GLY A 48 8.03 -6.81 6.58
CA GLY A 48 7.12 -6.15 5.67
C GLY A 48 6.86 -4.72 6.08
N GLY A 49 6.06 -4.00 5.28
CA GLY A 49 5.75 -2.62 5.57
C GLY A 49 4.80 -2.00 4.56
N THR A 50 4.49 -0.75 4.84
CA THR A 50 3.68 0.11 3.97
C THR A 50 4.18 1.55 4.02
N VAL A 51 4.23 2.19 2.86
CA VAL A 51 4.32 3.65 2.77
C VAL A 51 2.91 4.20 2.68
N VAL A 52 2.57 5.12 3.56
CA VAL A 52 1.24 5.72 3.62
C VAL A 52 1.28 7.21 3.30
N TYR A 53 0.23 7.68 2.65
CA TYR A 53 -0.08 9.10 2.50
C TYR A 53 -1.24 9.44 3.43
N ILE A 54 -1.04 10.43 4.27
CA ILE A 54 -1.95 10.77 5.37
C ILE A 54 -2.56 12.15 5.11
N THR A 55 -3.89 12.18 5.08
CA THR A 55 -4.70 13.40 5.08
C THR A 55 -5.62 13.39 6.31
N PRO A 56 -6.32 14.48 6.62
CA PRO A 56 -7.29 14.47 7.73
C PRO A 56 -8.44 13.47 7.57
N GLN A 57 -8.73 13.04 6.33
CA GLN A 57 -9.88 12.17 6.04
C GLN A 57 -9.49 10.79 5.53
N VAL A 58 -8.31 10.65 4.94
CA VAL A 58 -7.89 9.40 4.27
C VAL A 58 -6.46 9.06 4.63
N LEU A 59 -6.24 7.83 5.02
CA LEU A 59 -4.93 7.20 5.04
C LEU A 59 -4.83 6.26 3.84
N HIS A 60 -4.03 6.64 2.85
CA HIS A 60 -3.83 5.88 1.63
C HIS A 60 -2.53 5.06 1.70
N THR A 61 -2.61 3.76 1.39
CA THR A 61 -1.45 2.90 1.28
C THR A 61 -0.85 2.98 -0.12
N GLN A 62 0.21 3.76 -0.27
CA GLN A 62 0.90 3.92 -1.56
C GLN A 62 1.70 2.69 -1.98
N TYR A 63 2.37 2.06 -1.02
CA TYR A 63 3.12 0.83 -1.23
C TYR A 63 2.90 -0.14 -0.09
N ILE A 64 2.67 -1.40 -0.42
CA ILE A 64 2.55 -2.52 0.52
C ILE A 64 3.45 -3.64 0.04
N SER A 65 4.30 -4.17 0.90
CA SER A 65 5.13 -5.33 0.56
C SER A 65 5.59 -6.08 1.79
N ALA A 66 5.77 -7.39 1.67
CA ALA A 66 6.37 -8.25 2.68
C ALA A 66 7.32 -9.26 2.05
N SER A 67 8.35 -9.63 2.79
CA SER A 67 9.22 -10.76 2.46
C SER A 67 8.45 -12.09 2.53
N LEU A 68 9.05 -13.18 2.04
CA LEU A 68 8.42 -14.50 2.15
C LEU A 68 8.13 -14.85 3.61
N SER A 69 9.13 -14.71 4.50
CA SER A 69 8.94 -14.94 5.94
C SER A 69 7.93 -13.99 6.58
N GLY A 70 7.82 -12.76 6.08
CA GLY A 70 6.81 -11.81 6.50
C GLY A 70 5.39 -12.23 6.12
N LYS A 71 5.21 -12.78 4.93
CA LYS A 71 3.92 -13.35 4.49
C LYS A 71 3.53 -14.57 5.32
N GLU A 72 4.47 -15.47 5.56
CA GLU A 72 4.24 -16.69 6.35
C GLU A 72 3.93 -16.39 7.81
N SER A 73 4.49 -15.32 8.37
CA SER A 73 4.28 -14.92 9.77
C SER A 73 3.12 -13.95 10.01
N GLY A 74 2.39 -13.53 8.97
CA GLY A 74 1.29 -12.57 9.10
C GLY A 74 1.77 -11.15 9.45
N ALA A 75 2.96 -10.75 8.97
CA ALA A 75 3.54 -9.46 9.32
C ALA A 75 2.69 -8.26 8.87
N LEU A 76 2.01 -8.37 7.71
CA LEU A 76 1.09 -7.33 7.24
C LEU A 76 -0.23 -7.32 8.01
N ASP A 77 -0.73 -8.48 8.44
CA ASP A 77 -1.95 -8.58 9.25
C ASP A 77 -1.76 -7.82 10.56
N LEU A 78 -0.67 -8.09 11.26
CA LEU A 78 -0.31 -7.37 12.48
C LEU A 78 -0.12 -5.87 12.24
N LEU A 79 0.55 -5.50 11.16
CA LEU A 79 0.81 -4.10 10.82
C LEU A 79 -0.49 -3.34 10.56
N PHE A 80 -1.38 -3.88 9.72
CA PHE A 80 -2.64 -3.22 9.39
C PHE A 80 -3.62 -3.22 10.55
N ASP A 81 -3.68 -4.27 11.35
CA ASP A 81 -4.44 -4.25 12.60
C ASP A 81 -3.98 -3.08 13.50
N HIS A 82 -2.68 -2.93 13.71
CA HIS A 82 -2.14 -1.82 14.49
C HIS A 82 -2.46 -0.45 13.88
N LEU A 83 -2.31 -0.28 12.57
CA LEU A 83 -2.54 1.01 11.92
C LEU A 83 -4.03 1.41 11.95
N ILE A 84 -4.94 0.47 11.70
CA ILE A 84 -6.38 0.71 11.62
C ILE A 84 -7.00 0.84 13.01
N ASN A 85 -6.70 -0.12 13.89
CA ASN A 85 -7.42 -0.24 15.16
C ASN A 85 -6.76 0.46 16.36
N HIS A 86 -5.49 0.90 16.20
CA HIS A 86 -4.77 1.52 17.33
C HIS A 86 -4.16 2.87 17.01
N LYS A 87 -3.54 3.04 15.83
CA LYS A 87 -2.77 4.25 15.55
C LYS A 87 -3.57 5.36 14.88
N PHE A 88 -4.40 5.05 13.91
CA PHE A 88 -5.13 6.01 13.08
C PHE A 88 -6.66 5.89 13.21
N THR A 89 -7.13 5.60 14.41
CA THR A 89 -8.55 5.42 14.72
C THR A 89 -9.43 6.65 14.48
N ASN A 90 -8.80 7.82 14.37
CA ASN A 90 -9.47 9.11 14.11
C ASN A 90 -9.51 9.47 12.61
N ILE A 91 -8.88 8.69 11.73
CA ILE A 91 -8.96 8.90 10.28
C ILE A 91 -10.14 8.08 9.74
N PRO A 92 -11.14 8.71 9.11
CA PRO A 92 -12.39 8.02 8.75
C PRO A 92 -12.21 6.91 7.70
N ILE A 93 -11.26 7.07 6.79
CA ILE A 93 -11.09 6.17 5.64
C ILE A 93 -9.66 5.62 5.61
N PHE A 94 -9.56 4.30 5.58
CA PHE A 94 -8.31 3.59 5.29
C PHE A 94 -8.40 3.03 3.87
N ASP A 95 -7.60 3.57 2.96
CA ASP A 95 -7.63 3.24 1.54
C ASP A 95 -6.44 2.34 1.14
N PHE A 96 -6.74 1.13 0.70
CA PHE A 96 -5.76 0.18 0.18
C PHE A 96 -5.38 0.40 -1.29
N GLY A 97 -5.90 1.45 -1.92
CA GLY A 97 -5.65 1.77 -3.31
C GLY A 97 -6.31 0.82 -4.30
N GLN A 98 -5.95 0.96 -5.56
CA GLN A 98 -6.56 0.21 -6.66
C GLN A 98 -6.25 -1.30 -6.61
N SER A 99 -7.22 -2.11 -7.09
CA SER A 99 -7.07 -3.55 -7.27
C SER A 99 -7.37 -3.94 -8.73
N THR A 100 -7.02 -3.07 -9.66
CA THR A 100 -7.25 -3.29 -11.09
C THR A 100 -5.96 -3.17 -11.89
N GLU A 101 -5.96 -3.79 -13.05
CA GLU A 101 -4.92 -3.75 -14.06
C GLU A 101 -5.47 -3.15 -15.37
N GLN A 102 -4.60 -2.90 -16.35
CA GLN A 102 -4.99 -2.40 -17.67
C GLN A 102 -5.89 -1.16 -17.60
N MET A 103 -5.48 -0.15 -16.83
CA MET A 103 -6.23 1.11 -16.64
C MET A 103 -7.66 0.90 -16.13
N GLY A 104 -7.85 -0.01 -15.19
CA GLY A 104 -9.15 -0.27 -14.56
C GLY A 104 -10.03 -1.29 -15.29
N LYS A 105 -9.59 -1.84 -16.42
CA LYS A 105 -10.39 -2.76 -17.24
C LYS A 105 -10.41 -4.19 -16.73
N VAL A 106 -9.43 -4.60 -15.94
CA VAL A 106 -9.28 -5.96 -15.43
C VAL A 106 -9.14 -5.93 -13.92
N LEU A 107 -9.99 -6.70 -13.22
CA LEU A 107 -9.87 -6.87 -11.77
C LEU A 107 -8.71 -7.82 -11.45
N ASN A 108 -7.87 -7.44 -10.49
CA ASN A 108 -6.86 -8.33 -9.93
C ASN A 108 -7.46 -9.03 -8.70
N ASP A 109 -8.02 -10.23 -8.93
CA ASP A 109 -8.75 -11.01 -7.92
C ASP A 109 -7.89 -11.34 -6.70
N ALA A 110 -6.61 -11.66 -6.90
CA ALA A 110 -5.70 -11.96 -5.79
C ALA A 110 -5.44 -10.74 -4.90
N LEU A 111 -5.34 -9.57 -5.52
CA LEU A 111 -5.08 -8.33 -4.81
C LEU A 111 -6.31 -7.84 -4.03
N ILE A 112 -7.50 -7.92 -4.65
CA ILE A 112 -8.73 -7.53 -3.93
C ILE A 112 -9.03 -8.50 -2.80
N PHE A 113 -8.86 -9.81 -3.01
CA PHE A 113 -9.03 -10.82 -1.98
C PHE A 113 -8.13 -10.54 -0.75
N GLN A 114 -6.86 -10.18 -0.98
CA GLN A 114 -5.94 -9.81 0.11
C GLN A 114 -6.45 -8.59 0.88
N LYS A 115 -6.90 -7.55 0.19
CA LYS A 115 -7.39 -6.31 0.81
C LYS A 115 -8.70 -6.53 1.56
N GLU A 116 -9.59 -7.36 1.04
CA GLU A 116 -10.82 -7.78 1.74
C GLU A 116 -10.51 -8.58 3.01
N GLY A 117 -9.44 -9.37 3.00
CA GLY A 117 -8.93 -10.07 4.18
C GLY A 117 -8.53 -9.13 5.32
N PHE A 118 -8.08 -7.92 5.00
CA PHE A 118 -7.82 -6.85 5.99
C PHE A 118 -9.10 -6.07 6.38
N GLY A 119 -10.26 -6.47 5.92
CA GLY A 119 -11.54 -5.80 6.20
C GLY A 119 -11.94 -4.74 5.17
N GLY A 120 -11.17 -4.56 4.11
CA GLY A 120 -11.49 -3.64 3.02
C GLY A 120 -12.79 -4.00 2.29
N ARG A 121 -13.38 -3.02 1.62
CA ARG A 121 -14.53 -3.23 0.72
C ARG A 121 -14.27 -2.48 -0.57
N GLY A 122 -14.60 -3.11 -1.69
CA GLY A 122 -14.47 -2.51 -3.00
C GLY A 122 -15.42 -1.33 -3.18
N VAL A 123 -14.88 -0.22 -3.71
CA VAL A 123 -15.65 0.92 -4.16
C VAL A 123 -15.32 1.13 -5.64
N MET A 124 -16.35 1.22 -6.47
CA MET A 124 -16.15 1.49 -7.90
C MET A 124 -16.00 2.98 -8.15
N TYR A 125 -15.04 3.30 -9.02
CA TYR A 125 -14.89 4.63 -9.60
C TYR A 125 -15.29 4.55 -11.07
N ASP A 126 -16.28 5.34 -11.46
CA ASP A 126 -16.68 5.43 -12.86
C ASP A 126 -15.68 6.29 -13.65
N ILE A 127 -15.34 5.86 -14.84
CA ILE A 127 -14.56 6.63 -15.81
C ILE A 127 -15.51 7.10 -16.91
N TYR A 128 -15.62 8.42 -17.06
CA TYR A 128 -16.45 9.03 -18.10
C TYR A 128 -15.55 9.54 -19.22
N GLU A 129 -15.91 9.23 -20.46
CA GLU A 129 -15.26 9.75 -21.66
C GLU A 129 -16.28 10.57 -22.45
N TYR A 130 -15.89 11.77 -22.88
CA TYR A 130 -16.71 12.66 -23.69
C TYR A 130 -15.91 13.15 -24.88
N GLU A 131 -16.44 12.93 -26.08
CA GLU A 131 -15.87 13.44 -27.33
C GLU A 131 -16.24 14.92 -27.50
N VAL A 132 -15.23 15.79 -27.56
CA VAL A 132 -15.43 17.22 -27.83
C VAL A 132 -15.50 17.40 -29.33
N ILE A 133 -16.66 17.79 -29.81
CA ILE A 133 -16.95 18.07 -31.24
C ILE A 133 -16.52 19.49 -31.56
#